data_607cae104aa3c06b09c29b65d929f129
#
_entry.id   607cae104aa3c06b09c29b65d929f129
#
_cell.length_a   1.000
_cell.length_b   1.000
_cell.length_c   1.000
_cell.angle_alpha   90.00
_cell.angle_beta   90.00
_cell.angle_gamma   90.00
#
_symmetry.space_group_name_H-M   'P 1'
#
loop_
_entity.id
_entity.type
_entity.pdbx_description
1 polymer ?
#
loop_
_entity_poly.entity_id
_entity_poly.type
_entity_poly.pdbx_seq_one_letter_code
_entity_poly.pdbx_strand_id
1 'polypeptide(L)'
;DFLKADAPEMRAWLKLYNQWLPELFIDVHVTNGADFQYVMTYAIENRGTIMEEGLRQWSLNVYEKQLNERMEKVGFPLFLYASFRKYNAPESGILIDIFDPRYSEGYAASRNRLGLLIENHIYKPYEQRVKATVEAFIASARILAENKESLKQTLANADKVVSTPEYRQKPMELTFKPVNKDSVWVDYLSWARDTVKSELSGADWVRHNYEKPITLKCPMITSYEATSSVQLPETYILMPQWTEVIDLLDLHDIKYTRLTEPKQVEVETYRYTKAVFSTRQSEGRIPVVKTEYTTQMETLEAPAGSVVIDMNQPNGRLAA
;
A
#
# COMPACT_ATOMS: atom_id res chain seq x y z
N ASP A 1 4.16 7.20 7.79
CA ASP A 1 3.07 7.47 6.86
C ASP A 1 3.59 8.28 5.66
N PHE A 2 3.59 7.64 4.47
CA PHE A 2 4.10 8.25 3.24
C PHE A 2 3.21 9.39 2.75
N LEU A 3 1.89 9.27 2.88
CA LEU A 3 0.95 10.25 2.34
C LEU A 3 0.95 11.56 3.14
N LYS A 4 0.92 11.49 4.48
CA LYS A 4 0.94 12.68 5.34
C LYS A 4 2.32 13.33 5.44
N ALA A 5 3.37 12.54 5.35
CA ALA A 5 4.76 12.99 5.39
C ALA A 5 5.07 13.93 6.60
N ASP A 6 4.56 13.59 7.79
CA ASP A 6 4.72 14.42 9.00
C ASP A 6 6.18 14.43 9.50
N ALA A 7 6.88 13.27 9.39
CA ALA A 7 8.26 13.16 9.84
C ALA A 7 9.23 13.85 8.85
N PRO A 8 10.24 14.60 9.35
CA PRO A 8 11.22 15.26 8.49
C PRO A 8 12.01 14.28 7.62
N GLU A 9 12.27 13.07 8.12
CA GLU A 9 12.91 11.99 7.37
C GLU A 9 12.07 11.55 6.17
N MET A 10 10.74 11.45 6.36
CA MET A 10 9.83 11.09 5.28
C MET A 10 9.78 12.19 4.21
N ARG A 11 9.79 13.47 4.61
CA ARG A 11 9.85 14.60 3.67
C ARG A 11 11.15 14.60 2.86
N ALA A 12 12.28 14.27 3.50
CA ALA A 12 13.57 14.13 2.81
C ALA A 12 13.57 12.93 1.86
N TRP A 13 13.00 11.80 2.28
CA TRP A 13 12.87 10.60 1.47
C TRP A 13 12.00 10.84 0.23
N LEU A 14 10.86 11.51 0.36
CA LEU A 14 9.97 11.84 -0.77
C LEU A 14 10.68 12.71 -1.82
N LYS A 15 11.48 13.69 -1.39
CA LYS A 15 12.30 14.49 -2.32
C LYS A 15 13.30 13.63 -3.10
N LEU A 16 13.97 12.70 -2.40
CA LEU A 16 14.89 11.76 -3.04
C LEU A 16 14.15 10.82 -3.99
N TYR A 17 13.02 10.26 -3.56
CA TYR A 17 12.19 9.38 -4.37
C TYR A 17 11.72 10.06 -5.65
N ASN A 18 11.24 11.31 -5.58
CA ASN A 18 10.82 12.08 -6.75
C ASN A 18 11.96 12.39 -7.71
N GLN A 19 13.17 12.64 -7.17
CA GLN A 19 14.36 12.91 -7.99
C GLN A 19 14.78 11.68 -8.79
N TRP A 20 14.70 10.48 -8.22
CA TRP A 20 15.15 9.24 -8.86
C TRP A 20 14.00 8.50 -9.54
N LEU A 21 12.80 8.55 -8.98
CA LEU A 21 11.60 7.83 -9.37
C LEU A 21 11.92 6.38 -9.82
N PRO A 22 12.41 5.54 -8.90
CA PRO A 22 12.88 4.21 -9.23
C PRO A 22 11.74 3.32 -9.72
N GLU A 23 12.04 2.36 -10.59
CA GLU A 23 11.09 1.37 -11.09
C GLU A 23 10.62 0.41 -9.98
N LEU A 24 11.49 0.15 -9.01
CA LEU A 24 11.23 -0.68 -7.83
C LEU A 24 11.76 0.01 -6.58
N PHE A 25 10.91 0.15 -5.59
CA PHE A 25 11.27 0.51 -4.22
C PHE A 25 11.18 -0.72 -3.33
N ILE A 26 12.24 -1.02 -2.56
CA ILE A 26 12.25 -2.10 -1.57
C ILE A 26 12.37 -1.49 -0.18
N ASP A 27 11.36 -1.75 0.66
CA ASP A 27 11.29 -1.32 2.05
C ASP A 27 11.49 -2.53 2.97
N VAL A 28 12.50 -2.48 3.84
CA VAL A 28 12.93 -3.66 4.62
C VAL A 28 12.70 -3.45 6.10
N HIS A 29 11.89 -4.29 6.66
CA HIS A 29 11.45 -4.26 8.05
C HIS A 29 11.80 -5.53 8.81
N VAL A 30 11.58 -5.49 10.12
CA VAL A 30 11.64 -6.63 11.02
C VAL A 30 10.35 -6.67 11.83
N THR A 31 9.55 -7.71 11.61
CA THR A 31 8.30 -7.90 12.33
C THR A 31 8.48 -8.78 13.59
N ASN A 32 7.66 -8.54 14.59
CA ASN A 32 7.45 -9.40 15.75
C ASN A 32 6.11 -10.15 15.70
N GLY A 33 5.49 -10.21 14.51
CA GLY A 33 4.23 -10.91 14.27
C GLY A 33 4.30 -12.42 14.54
N ALA A 34 3.39 -13.17 13.96
CA ALA A 34 3.34 -14.62 14.14
C ALA A 34 4.58 -15.33 13.59
N ASP A 35 5.22 -16.17 14.40
CA ASP A 35 6.44 -16.89 14.03
C ASP A 35 6.13 -18.24 13.39
N PHE A 36 6.35 -18.32 12.08
CA PHE A 36 6.22 -19.55 11.28
C PHE A 36 7.57 -19.96 10.67
N GLN A 37 7.62 -20.93 9.74
CA GLN A 37 8.89 -21.40 9.19
C GLN A 37 9.56 -20.38 8.25
N TYR A 38 8.81 -19.43 7.69
CA TYR A 38 9.35 -18.42 6.80
C TYR A 38 10.35 -17.50 7.52
N VAL A 39 11.52 -17.26 6.93
CA VAL A 39 12.49 -16.28 7.45
C VAL A 39 11.98 -14.87 7.25
N MET A 40 11.33 -14.64 6.11
CA MET A 40 10.69 -13.37 5.75
C MET A 40 9.35 -13.61 5.08
N THR A 41 8.49 -12.63 5.22
CA THR A 41 7.28 -12.44 4.42
C THR A 41 7.41 -11.17 3.60
N TYR A 42 6.55 -10.98 2.61
CA TYR A 42 6.59 -9.82 1.72
C TYR A 42 5.19 -9.31 1.39
N ALA A 43 5.12 -8.05 0.99
CA ALA A 43 3.92 -7.48 0.40
C ALA A 43 4.26 -6.69 -0.86
N ILE A 44 3.34 -6.72 -1.82
CA ILE A 44 3.30 -5.88 -3.01
C ILE A 44 1.84 -5.46 -3.17
N GLU A 45 1.58 -4.15 -3.34
CA GLU A 45 0.20 -3.71 -3.57
C GLU A 45 -0.20 -3.96 -5.03
N ASN A 46 -0.58 -5.20 -5.29
CA ASN A 46 -1.07 -5.66 -6.59
C ASN A 46 -2.36 -6.49 -6.46
N ARG A 47 -3.06 -6.38 -5.33
CA ARG A 47 -4.34 -7.05 -5.07
C ARG A 47 -5.52 -6.09 -5.11
N GLY A 48 -5.29 -4.83 -4.74
CA GLY A 48 -6.27 -3.75 -4.88
C GLY A 48 -6.30 -3.15 -6.28
N THR A 49 -6.97 -2.03 -6.41
CA THR A 49 -7.15 -1.31 -7.67
C THR A 49 -6.30 -0.03 -7.76
N ILE A 50 -5.47 0.23 -6.74
CA ILE A 50 -4.63 1.42 -6.73
C ILE A 50 -3.49 1.34 -7.76
N MET A 51 -2.95 0.15 -8.01
CA MET A 51 -2.00 -0.07 -9.10
C MET A 51 -2.74 -0.13 -10.44
N GLU A 52 -2.20 0.54 -11.47
CA GLU A 52 -2.78 0.46 -12.82
C GLU A 52 -2.79 -0.99 -13.30
N GLU A 53 -3.84 -1.39 -14.01
CA GLU A 53 -4.14 -2.79 -14.33
C GLU A 53 -3.01 -3.49 -15.10
N GLY A 54 -2.43 -2.85 -16.11
CA GLY A 54 -1.32 -3.44 -16.88
C GLY A 54 -0.09 -3.67 -16.02
N LEU A 55 0.25 -2.71 -15.14
CA LEU A 55 1.34 -2.84 -14.19
C LEU A 55 1.03 -3.90 -13.13
N ARG A 56 -0.21 -3.97 -12.68
CA ARG A 56 -0.68 -5.00 -11.73
C ARG A 56 -0.50 -6.40 -12.29
N GLN A 57 -0.90 -6.62 -13.54
CA GLN A 57 -0.73 -7.92 -14.22
C GLN A 57 0.74 -8.26 -14.43
N TRP A 58 1.58 -7.30 -14.80
CA TRP A 58 3.01 -7.52 -14.92
C TRP A 58 3.64 -7.87 -13.56
N SER A 59 3.25 -7.15 -12.51
CA SER A 59 3.70 -7.41 -11.14
C SER A 59 3.37 -8.84 -10.69
N LEU A 60 2.14 -9.29 -10.89
CA LEU A 60 1.68 -10.64 -10.52
C LEU A 60 2.36 -11.75 -11.32
N ASN A 61 2.36 -11.60 -12.65
CA ASN A 61 2.71 -12.69 -13.57
C ASN A 61 4.22 -12.77 -13.85
N VAL A 62 4.96 -11.67 -13.67
CA VAL A 62 6.40 -11.62 -13.95
C VAL A 62 7.19 -11.45 -12.66
N TYR A 63 7.02 -10.33 -11.95
CA TYR A 63 7.87 -10.00 -10.82
C TYR A 63 7.65 -10.94 -9.62
N GLU A 64 6.43 -10.99 -9.10
CA GLU A 64 6.09 -11.77 -7.91
C GLU A 64 6.31 -13.27 -8.13
N LYS A 65 5.89 -13.78 -9.29
CA LYS A 65 6.13 -15.18 -9.66
C LYS A 65 7.61 -15.52 -9.66
N GLN A 66 8.44 -14.75 -10.37
CA GLN A 66 9.88 -15.02 -10.45
C GLN A 66 10.60 -14.80 -9.12
N LEU A 67 10.14 -13.83 -8.30
CA LEU A 67 10.69 -13.61 -6.96
C LEU A 67 10.51 -14.86 -6.09
N ASN A 68 9.28 -15.38 -6.01
CA ASN A 68 8.98 -16.59 -5.25
C ASN A 68 9.81 -17.82 -5.74
N GLU A 69 9.84 -18.05 -7.05
CA GLU A 69 10.61 -19.15 -7.64
C GLU A 69 12.11 -19.06 -7.32
N ARG A 70 12.70 -17.86 -7.35
CA ARG A 70 14.12 -17.65 -7.08
C ARG A 70 14.45 -17.80 -5.60
N MET A 71 13.62 -17.27 -4.74
CA MET A 71 13.81 -17.34 -3.29
C MET A 71 13.64 -18.78 -2.77
N GLU A 72 12.71 -19.54 -3.33
CA GLU A 72 12.57 -20.97 -3.02
C GLU A 72 13.82 -21.77 -3.42
N LYS A 73 14.38 -21.53 -4.63
CA LYS A 73 15.60 -22.19 -5.11
C LYS A 73 16.83 -21.96 -4.24
N VAL A 74 16.93 -20.83 -3.58
CA VAL A 74 18.04 -20.50 -2.67
C VAL A 74 17.75 -20.88 -1.21
N GLY A 75 16.63 -21.57 -0.94
CA GLY A 75 16.27 -22.09 0.37
C GLY A 75 15.62 -21.09 1.33
N PHE A 76 15.11 -19.98 0.80
CA PHE A 76 14.34 -18.98 1.53
C PHE A 76 12.93 -18.85 0.95
N PRO A 77 12.05 -19.86 1.09
CA PRO A 77 10.69 -19.77 0.60
C PRO A 77 9.98 -18.55 1.22
N LEU A 78 9.22 -17.84 0.40
CA LEU A 78 8.48 -16.66 0.81
C LEU A 78 7.00 -16.98 1.03
N PHE A 79 6.36 -16.17 1.85
CA PHE A 79 4.92 -16.08 1.91
C PHE A 79 4.50 -14.61 1.97
N LEU A 80 3.25 -14.34 1.60
CA LEU A 80 2.70 -13.00 1.69
C LEU A 80 2.62 -12.53 3.14
N TYR A 81 2.92 -11.27 3.39
CA TYR A 81 2.65 -10.63 4.67
C TYR A 81 1.14 -10.61 4.89
N ALA A 82 0.68 -11.28 5.93
CA ALA A 82 -0.71 -11.63 6.10
C ALA A 82 -1.16 -11.50 7.56
N SER A 83 -2.42 -11.19 7.74
CA SER A 83 -3.13 -11.34 9.01
C SER A 83 -3.96 -12.64 9.02
N PHE A 84 -4.46 -13.01 10.19
CA PHE A 84 -5.29 -14.22 10.34
C PHE A 84 -6.61 -13.85 11.02
N ARG A 85 -7.69 -14.54 10.67
CA ARG A 85 -9.00 -14.33 11.31
C ARG A 85 -8.98 -14.51 12.82
N LYS A 86 -8.19 -15.48 13.30
CA LYS A 86 -7.92 -15.67 14.72
C LYS A 86 -6.43 -15.52 14.95
N TYR A 87 -6.06 -14.84 16.01
CA TYR A 87 -4.68 -14.59 16.38
C TYR A 87 -3.84 -15.87 16.36
N ASN A 88 -2.71 -15.84 15.65
CA ASN A 88 -1.78 -16.97 15.49
C ASN A 88 -2.41 -18.28 14.98
N ALA A 89 -3.51 -18.22 14.23
CA ALA A 89 -4.24 -19.38 13.74
C ALA A 89 -4.48 -19.29 12.23
N PRO A 90 -3.45 -19.55 11.37
CA PRO A 90 -3.58 -19.44 9.90
C PRO A 90 -4.67 -20.35 9.33
N GLU A 91 -4.93 -21.51 9.96
CA GLU A 91 -6.03 -22.40 9.57
C GLU A 91 -7.41 -21.80 9.76
N SER A 92 -7.54 -20.72 10.53
CA SER A 92 -8.79 -19.97 10.66
C SER A 92 -9.13 -19.11 9.44
N GLY A 93 -8.15 -18.87 8.59
CA GLY A 93 -8.22 -18.07 7.37
C GLY A 93 -7.10 -17.03 7.31
N ILE A 94 -6.39 -17.04 6.20
CA ILE A 94 -5.32 -16.09 5.87
C ILE A 94 -5.95 -14.90 5.15
N LEU A 95 -5.66 -13.70 5.61
CA LEU A 95 -6.13 -12.43 5.04
C LEU A 95 -4.92 -11.68 4.50
N ILE A 96 -4.95 -11.31 3.23
CA ILE A 96 -3.92 -10.48 2.61
C ILE A 96 -4.45 -9.05 2.60
N ASP A 97 -3.75 -8.14 3.26
CA ASP A 97 -4.20 -6.75 3.32
C ASP A 97 -4.02 -6.05 1.97
N ILE A 98 -4.89 -5.08 1.68
CA ILE A 98 -4.74 -4.11 0.59
C ILE A 98 -4.17 -2.86 1.22
N PHE A 99 -3.03 -2.40 0.70
CA PHE A 99 -2.27 -1.32 1.31
C PHE A 99 -2.58 0.01 0.62
N ASP A 100 -3.07 0.96 1.40
CA ASP A 100 -3.29 2.32 0.93
C ASP A 100 -1.96 3.11 0.82
N PRO A 101 -1.96 4.32 0.21
CA PRO A 101 -0.73 5.09 -0.03
C PRO A 101 0.01 5.57 1.22
N ARG A 102 -0.50 5.34 2.43
CA ARG A 102 0.25 5.62 3.66
C ARG A 102 1.39 4.63 3.89
N TYR A 103 1.32 3.43 3.30
CA TYR A 103 2.33 2.39 3.33
C TYR A 103 3.22 2.45 2.10
N SER A 104 4.44 1.92 2.20
CA SER A 104 5.46 2.01 1.16
C SER A 104 5.05 1.38 -0.17
N GLU A 105 4.47 0.19 -0.12
CA GLU A 105 3.99 -0.55 -1.30
C GLU A 105 2.77 0.10 -1.93
N GLY A 106 1.82 0.58 -1.12
CA GLY A 106 0.65 1.32 -1.59
C GLY A 106 1.04 2.67 -2.20
N TYR A 107 2.01 3.37 -1.59
CA TYR A 107 2.56 4.60 -2.15
C TYR A 107 3.22 4.38 -3.50
N ALA A 108 4.10 3.38 -3.62
CA ALA A 108 4.73 3.04 -4.89
C ALA A 108 3.70 2.68 -5.97
N ALA A 109 2.68 1.87 -5.61
CA ALA A 109 1.59 1.51 -6.52
C ALA A 109 0.81 2.73 -7.01
N SER A 110 0.50 3.70 -6.12
CA SER A 110 -0.19 4.94 -6.48
C SER A 110 0.66 5.84 -7.41
N ARG A 111 1.98 5.67 -7.38
CA ARG A 111 2.96 6.35 -8.25
C ARG A 111 3.27 5.55 -9.53
N ASN A 112 2.51 4.50 -9.84
CA ASN A 112 2.74 3.57 -10.95
C ASN A 112 4.15 2.96 -10.92
N ARG A 113 4.62 2.59 -9.73
CA ARG A 113 5.92 1.93 -9.52
C ARG A 113 5.72 0.65 -8.69
N LEU A 114 6.69 -0.24 -8.76
CA LEU A 114 6.68 -1.43 -7.91
C LEU A 114 7.16 -1.06 -6.50
N GLY A 115 6.44 -1.54 -5.49
CA GLY A 115 6.86 -1.49 -4.10
C GLY A 115 6.94 -2.90 -3.54
N LEU A 116 8.07 -3.26 -2.97
CA LEU A 116 8.26 -4.53 -2.27
C LEU A 116 8.53 -4.25 -0.79
N LEU A 117 7.57 -4.57 0.06
CA LEU A 117 7.80 -4.65 1.50
C LEU A 117 8.41 -6.01 1.83
N ILE A 118 9.46 -6.03 2.63
CA ILE A 118 10.07 -7.22 3.22
C ILE A 118 9.92 -7.14 4.74
N GLU A 119 9.35 -8.19 5.34
CA GLU A 119 9.20 -8.34 6.78
C GLU A 119 9.96 -9.57 7.27
N ASN A 120 11.19 -9.34 7.75
CA ASN A 120 11.99 -10.38 8.40
C ASN A 120 11.44 -10.67 9.80
N HIS A 121 11.33 -11.94 10.19
CA HIS A 121 10.83 -12.25 11.53
C HIS A 121 11.92 -12.13 12.60
N ILE A 122 11.66 -11.39 13.67
CA ILE A 122 12.64 -11.05 14.72
C ILE A 122 13.26 -12.28 15.40
N TYR A 123 12.51 -13.38 15.54
CA TYR A 123 13.00 -14.62 16.19
C TYR A 123 13.86 -15.49 15.28
N LYS A 124 13.97 -15.18 13.99
CA LYS A 124 14.91 -15.87 13.11
C LYS A 124 16.35 -15.42 13.39
N PRO A 125 17.36 -16.32 13.30
CA PRO A 125 18.75 -15.94 13.48
C PRO A 125 19.14 -14.75 12.59
N TYR A 126 19.90 -13.83 13.14
CA TYR A 126 20.30 -12.59 12.44
C TYR A 126 20.97 -12.90 11.09
N GLU A 127 21.87 -13.88 11.06
CA GLU A 127 22.57 -14.30 9.84
C GLU A 127 21.59 -14.76 8.74
N GLN A 128 20.56 -15.53 9.12
CA GLN A 128 19.55 -15.99 8.16
C GLN A 128 18.74 -14.82 7.60
N ARG A 129 18.36 -13.85 8.45
CA ARG A 129 17.64 -12.65 8.02
C ARG A 129 18.45 -11.83 7.02
N VAL A 130 19.74 -11.60 7.31
CA VAL A 130 20.64 -10.89 6.40
C VAL A 130 20.78 -11.63 5.07
N LYS A 131 21.06 -12.95 5.10
CA LYS A 131 21.20 -13.77 3.87
C LYS A 131 19.92 -13.73 3.03
N ALA A 132 18.76 -13.95 3.65
CA ALA A 132 17.49 -13.92 2.93
C ALA A 132 17.22 -12.55 2.29
N THR A 133 17.51 -11.46 3.00
CA THR A 133 17.36 -10.09 2.45
C THR A 133 18.30 -9.84 1.27
N VAL A 134 19.56 -10.25 1.36
CA VAL A 134 20.54 -10.13 0.26
C VAL A 134 20.09 -10.93 -0.96
N GLU A 135 19.61 -12.17 -0.77
CA GLU A 135 19.08 -12.98 -1.87
C GLU A 135 17.85 -12.35 -2.51
N ALA A 136 16.95 -11.74 -1.73
CA ALA A 136 15.78 -11.03 -2.25
C ALA A 136 16.20 -9.81 -3.10
N PHE A 137 17.22 -9.06 -2.69
CA PHE A 137 17.78 -7.96 -3.48
C PHE A 137 18.39 -8.45 -4.80
N ILE A 138 19.19 -9.52 -4.75
CA ILE A 138 19.82 -10.13 -5.94
C ILE A 138 18.72 -10.66 -6.88
N ALA A 139 17.72 -11.36 -6.36
CA ALA A 139 16.59 -11.86 -7.13
C ALA A 139 15.85 -10.72 -7.83
N SER A 140 15.50 -9.67 -7.08
CA SER A 140 14.82 -8.48 -7.62
C SER A 140 15.63 -7.80 -8.72
N ALA A 141 16.93 -7.53 -8.48
CA ALA A 141 17.79 -6.89 -9.47
C ALA A 141 17.89 -7.72 -10.77
N ARG A 142 18.02 -9.04 -10.65
CA ARG A 142 18.06 -9.96 -11.81
C ARG A 142 16.73 -9.96 -12.57
N ILE A 143 15.59 -10.03 -11.86
CA ILE A 143 14.27 -10.00 -12.50
C ILE A 143 14.09 -8.71 -13.31
N LEU A 144 14.43 -7.56 -12.73
CA LEU A 144 14.31 -6.28 -13.42
C LEU A 144 15.27 -6.19 -14.63
N ALA A 145 16.50 -6.66 -14.49
CA ALA A 145 17.49 -6.64 -15.58
C ALA A 145 17.05 -7.54 -16.76
N GLU A 146 16.56 -8.74 -16.46
CA GLU A 146 16.10 -9.69 -17.49
C GLU A 146 14.82 -9.24 -18.19
N ASN A 147 13.97 -8.46 -17.51
CA ASN A 147 12.67 -8.01 -18.02
C ASN A 147 12.62 -6.49 -18.28
N LYS A 148 13.77 -5.82 -18.37
CA LYS A 148 13.86 -4.35 -18.39
C LYS A 148 13.01 -3.65 -19.45
N GLU A 149 12.94 -4.21 -20.66
CA GLU A 149 12.20 -3.58 -21.76
C GLU A 149 10.69 -3.66 -21.54
N SER A 150 10.20 -4.84 -21.12
CA SER A 150 8.77 -5.01 -20.79
C SER A 150 8.36 -4.18 -19.58
N LEU A 151 9.22 -4.07 -18.55
CA LEU A 151 8.95 -3.23 -17.38
C LEU A 151 8.86 -1.76 -17.77
N LYS A 152 9.85 -1.22 -18.51
CA LYS A 152 9.83 0.18 -18.97
C LYS A 152 8.58 0.50 -19.78
N GLN A 153 8.21 -0.37 -20.70
CA GLN A 153 7.00 -0.20 -21.50
C GLN A 153 5.74 -0.20 -20.63
N THR A 154 5.67 -1.11 -19.66
CA THR A 154 4.52 -1.23 -18.74
C THR A 154 4.39 0.01 -17.86
N LEU A 155 5.49 0.50 -17.27
CA LEU A 155 5.49 1.71 -16.44
C LEU A 155 5.09 2.95 -17.24
N ALA A 156 5.65 3.14 -18.43
CA ALA A 156 5.31 4.26 -19.31
C ALA A 156 3.83 4.22 -19.74
N ASN A 157 3.30 3.01 -19.99
CA ASN A 157 1.90 2.85 -20.32
C ASN A 157 0.99 3.13 -19.09
N ALA A 158 1.38 2.69 -17.90
CA ALA A 158 0.64 2.97 -16.67
C ALA A 158 0.55 4.48 -16.40
N ASP A 159 1.67 5.21 -16.51
CA ASP A 159 1.70 6.67 -16.36
C ASP A 159 0.78 7.37 -17.39
N LYS A 160 0.76 6.86 -18.63
CA LYS A 160 -0.11 7.38 -19.68
C LYS A 160 -1.59 7.11 -19.39
N VAL A 161 -1.94 5.86 -19.06
CA VAL A 161 -3.34 5.45 -18.86
C VAL A 161 -4.00 6.23 -17.72
N VAL A 162 -3.32 6.36 -16.57
CA VAL A 162 -3.90 7.07 -15.41
C VAL A 162 -4.02 8.58 -15.63
N SER A 163 -3.34 9.12 -16.63
CA SER A 163 -3.40 10.54 -17.01
C SER A 163 -4.52 10.86 -18.01
N THR A 164 -5.38 9.91 -18.34
CA THR A 164 -6.43 10.11 -19.35
C THR A 164 -7.80 10.42 -18.73
N PRO A 165 -8.67 11.16 -19.44
CA PRO A 165 -10.05 11.34 -19.04
C PRO A 165 -10.83 10.02 -18.88
N GLU A 166 -10.54 9.03 -19.70
CA GLU A 166 -11.19 7.72 -19.68
C GLU A 166 -10.91 6.97 -18.37
N TYR A 167 -9.71 7.12 -17.81
CA TYR A 167 -9.36 6.52 -16.53
C TYR A 167 -10.27 7.05 -15.41
N ARG A 168 -10.58 8.35 -15.41
CA ARG A 168 -11.43 8.98 -14.41
C ARG A 168 -12.92 8.66 -14.52
N GLN A 169 -13.36 8.04 -15.60
CA GLN A 169 -14.74 7.60 -15.75
C GLN A 169 -15.11 6.46 -14.78
N LYS A 170 -14.11 5.73 -14.28
CA LYS A 170 -14.29 4.70 -13.26
C LYS A 170 -14.07 5.30 -11.87
N PRO A 171 -14.95 5.03 -10.90
CA PRO A 171 -14.69 5.42 -9.52
C PRO A 171 -13.38 4.81 -9.01
N MET A 172 -12.59 5.62 -8.31
CA MET A 172 -11.41 5.15 -7.59
C MET A 172 -11.86 4.54 -6.26
N GLU A 173 -11.52 3.28 -6.06
CA GLU A 173 -11.80 2.56 -4.82
C GLU A 173 -10.80 2.98 -3.75
N LEU A 174 -11.29 3.25 -2.52
CA LEU A 174 -10.48 3.80 -1.43
C LEU A 174 -10.29 2.82 -0.28
N THR A 175 -11.34 2.10 0.08
CA THR A 175 -11.30 1.15 1.20
C THR A 175 -11.92 -0.17 0.79
N PHE A 176 -11.44 -1.25 1.40
CA PHE A 176 -11.79 -2.61 1.02
C PHE A 176 -12.14 -3.45 2.24
N LYS A 177 -12.92 -4.48 2.03
CA LYS A 177 -13.13 -5.56 2.99
C LYS A 177 -12.98 -6.93 2.31
N PRO A 178 -12.47 -7.94 3.02
CA PRO A 178 -12.38 -9.28 2.46
C PRO A 178 -13.78 -9.90 2.29
N VAL A 179 -13.96 -10.63 1.19
CA VAL A 179 -15.19 -11.41 0.93
C VAL A 179 -14.85 -12.90 0.88
N ASN A 180 -15.71 -13.70 1.48
CA ASN A 180 -15.46 -15.15 1.64
C ASN A 180 -15.74 -15.97 0.39
N LYS A 181 -16.09 -15.36 -0.73
CA LYS A 181 -16.58 -16.06 -1.92
C LYS A 181 -15.54 -16.97 -2.56
N ASP A 182 -14.27 -16.53 -2.57
CA ASP A 182 -13.23 -17.14 -3.40
C ASP A 182 -11.96 -17.41 -2.56
N SER A 183 -12.08 -18.24 -1.51
CA SER A 183 -10.90 -18.68 -0.80
C SER A 183 -10.17 -19.76 -1.58
N VAL A 184 -8.85 -19.61 -1.67
CA VAL A 184 -7.94 -20.63 -2.23
C VAL A 184 -7.28 -21.37 -1.08
N TRP A 185 -7.24 -22.70 -1.14
CA TRP A 185 -6.52 -23.49 -0.15
C TRP A 185 -5.03 -23.50 -0.47
N VAL A 186 -4.23 -23.10 0.50
CA VAL A 186 -2.77 -23.03 0.39
C VAL A 186 -2.10 -23.91 1.44
N ASP A 187 -0.90 -24.38 1.09
CA ASP A 187 0.01 -24.99 2.05
C ASP A 187 0.76 -23.89 2.79
N TYR A 188 0.64 -23.88 4.12
CA TYR A 188 1.28 -22.90 4.98
C TYR A 188 2.30 -23.58 5.89
N LEU A 189 3.57 -23.20 5.76
CA LEU A 189 4.67 -23.79 6.54
C LEU A 189 4.62 -23.27 7.98
N SER A 190 4.38 -24.15 8.94
CA SER A 190 4.16 -23.84 10.36
C SER A 190 4.95 -24.77 11.26
N TRP A 191 4.77 -24.59 12.56
CA TRP A 191 5.30 -25.44 13.62
C TRP A 191 4.13 -26.10 14.37
N ALA A 192 4.36 -27.29 14.92
CA ALA A 192 3.45 -27.81 15.94
C ALA A 192 3.42 -26.83 17.12
N ARG A 193 2.25 -26.62 17.69
CA ARG A 193 2.06 -25.61 18.73
C ARG A 193 1.05 -26.04 19.78
N ASP A 194 1.24 -25.53 21.00
CA ASP A 194 0.36 -25.70 22.13
C ASP A 194 -0.09 -24.36 22.68
N THR A 195 -1.28 -24.30 23.24
CA THR A 195 -1.71 -23.16 24.05
C THR A 195 -1.31 -23.43 25.50
N VAL A 196 -0.52 -22.53 26.07
CA VAL A 196 -0.03 -22.64 27.45
C VAL A 196 -0.35 -21.37 28.21
N LYS A 197 -0.49 -21.48 29.54
CA LYS A 197 -0.66 -20.31 30.40
C LYS A 197 0.70 -19.68 30.73
N SER A 198 0.76 -18.36 30.60
CA SER A 198 1.91 -17.58 31.06
C SER A 198 1.97 -17.58 32.59
N GLU A 199 3.12 -17.94 33.15
CA GLU A 199 3.36 -17.85 34.58
C GLU A 199 3.40 -16.42 35.09
N LEU A 200 3.74 -15.46 34.21
CA LEU A 200 3.81 -14.03 34.55
C LEU A 200 2.46 -13.35 34.55
N SER A 201 1.67 -13.56 33.49
CA SER A 201 0.41 -12.80 33.28
C SER A 201 -0.85 -13.63 33.51
N GLY A 202 -0.74 -14.95 33.60
CA GLY A 202 -1.88 -15.87 33.64
C GLY A 202 -2.67 -15.94 32.31
N ALA A 203 -2.26 -15.18 31.29
CA ALA A 203 -2.89 -15.20 29.97
C ALA A 203 -2.46 -16.43 29.17
N ASP A 204 -3.33 -16.86 28.27
CA ASP A 204 -2.99 -17.91 27.30
C ASP A 204 -2.08 -17.35 26.21
N TRP A 205 -1.05 -18.11 25.83
CA TRP A 205 -0.17 -17.81 24.72
C TRP A 205 0.17 -19.05 23.90
N VAL A 206 0.53 -18.85 22.64
CA VAL A 206 0.90 -19.93 21.72
C VAL A 206 2.38 -20.22 21.84
N ARG A 207 2.73 -21.45 22.20
CA ARG A 207 4.11 -21.95 22.24
C ARG A 207 4.38 -22.83 21.03
N HIS A 208 5.33 -22.42 20.19
CA HIS A 208 5.76 -23.16 19.02
C HIS A 208 6.81 -24.24 19.41
N ASN A 209 6.67 -25.43 18.81
CA ASN A 209 7.69 -26.47 18.89
C ASN A 209 8.53 -26.48 17.60
N TYR A 210 9.67 -25.80 17.64
CA TYR A 210 10.57 -25.64 16.48
C TYR A 210 11.23 -26.95 16.01
N GLU A 211 11.17 -28.04 16.80
CA GLU A 211 11.65 -29.36 16.40
C GLU A 211 10.61 -30.15 15.59
N LYS A 212 9.39 -29.63 15.49
CA LYS A 212 8.27 -30.28 14.80
C LYS A 212 7.68 -29.38 13.71
N PRO A 213 8.36 -29.26 12.55
CA PRO A 213 7.81 -28.55 11.39
C PRO A 213 6.56 -29.28 10.89
N ILE A 214 5.53 -28.52 10.54
CA ILE A 214 4.30 -29.02 9.95
C ILE A 214 3.87 -28.13 8.79
N THR A 215 3.08 -28.69 7.90
CA THR A 215 2.38 -27.92 6.86
C THR A 215 0.90 -27.91 7.17
N LEU A 216 0.31 -26.72 7.23
CA LEU A 216 -1.11 -26.54 7.45
C LEU A 216 -1.82 -26.27 6.12
N LYS A 217 -2.98 -26.89 5.93
CA LYS A 217 -3.90 -26.48 4.85
C LYS A 217 -4.74 -25.30 5.35
N CYS A 218 -4.58 -24.14 4.74
CA CYS A 218 -5.22 -22.92 5.18
C CYS A 218 -6.06 -22.31 4.06
N PRO A 219 -7.29 -21.83 4.34
CA PRO A 219 -8.03 -21.04 3.38
C PRO A 219 -7.45 -19.61 3.33
N MET A 220 -6.97 -19.18 2.18
CA MET A 220 -6.51 -17.83 1.92
C MET A 220 -7.59 -17.05 1.19
N ILE A 221 -7.98 -15.90 1.72
CA ILE A 221 -8.96 -15.01 1.12
C ILE A 221 -8.25 -14.20 0.05
N THR A 222 -8.75 -14.28 -1.18
CA THR A 222 -8.17 -13.64 -2.36
C THR A 222 -9.05 -12.57 -2.97
N SER A 223 -10.30 -12.48 -2.50
CA SER A 223 -11.30 -11.55 -3.03
C SER A 223 -11.61 -10.45 -2.04
N TYR A 224 -11.71 -9.24 -2.55
CA TYR A 224 -12.04 -8.02 -1.80
C TYR A 224 -13.14 -7.27 -2.53
N GLU A 225 -13.99 -6.57 -1.78
CA GLU A 225 -14.95 -5.63 -2.33
C GLU A 225 -14.70 -4.24 -1.76
N ALA A 226 -14.85 -3.22 -2.61
CA ALA A 226 -14.73 -1.84 -2.19
C ALA A 226 -15.86 -1.47 -1.21
N THR A 227 -15.51 -0.81 -0.12
CA THR A 227 -16.47 -0.28 0.85
C THR A 227 -16.67 1.22 0.72
N SER A 228 -15.73 1.91 0.07
CA SER A 228 -15.87 3.30 -0.34
C SER A 228 -15.14 3.55 -1.65
N SER A 229 -15.64 4.50 -2.40
CA SER A 229 -15.02 4.95 -3.65
C SER A 229 -15.31 6.43 -3.87
N VAL A 230 -14.51 7.07 -4.71
CA VAL A 230 -14.68 8.46 -5.13
C VAL A 230 -14.65 8.57 -6.65
N GLN A 231 -15.52 9.39 -7.21
CA GLN A 231 -15.44 9.77 -8.60
C GLN A 231 -14.39 10.87 -8.78
N LEU A 232 -13.33 10.58 -9.52
CA LEU A 232 -12.29 11.57 -9.77
C LEU A 232 -12.82 12.71 -10.65
N PRO A 233 -12.71 13.97 -10.23
CA PRO A 233 -13.08 15.12 -11.06
C PRO A 233 -12.03 15.35 -12.14
N GLU A 234 -12.32 16.26 -13.06
CA GLU A 234 -11.33 16.77 -14.01
C GLU A 234 -10.24 17.60 -13.32
N THR A 235 -10.66 18.37 -12.33
CA THR A 235 -9.81 19.35 -11.65
C THR A 235 -10.21 19.48 -10.18
N TYR A 236 -9.23 19.59 -9.30
CA TYR A 236 -9.45 20.11 -7.94
C TYR A 236 -9.00 21.58 -7.86
N ILE A 237 -9.72 22.36 -7.06
CA ILE A 237 -9.35 23.72 -6.71
C ILE A 237 -9.13 23.79 -5.21
N LEU A 238 -7.94 24.18 -4.80
CA LEU A 238 -7.57 24.34 -3.40
C LEU A 238 -7.33 25.81 -3.08
N MET A 239 -8.02 26.31 -2.07
CA MET A 239 -7.92 27.70 -1.65
C MET A 239 -6.56 27.99 -0.99
N PRO A 240 -6.02 29.23 -1.10
CA PRO A 240 -4.62 29.53 -0.74
C PRO A 240 -4.31 29.41 0.74
N GLN A 241 -5.30 29.41 1.63
CA GLN A 241 -5.10 29.24 3.08
C GLN A 241 -4.68 27.82 3.47
N TRP A 242 -4.87 26.84 2.61
CA TRP A 242 -4.50 25.43 2.86
C TRP A 242 -3.02 25.18 2.53
N THR A 243 -2.14 25.99 3.10
CA THR A 243 -0.70 25.99 2.80
C THR A 243 -0.04 24.63 3.07
N GLU A 244 -0.41 23.95 4.17
CA GLU A 244 0.11 22.60 4.49
C GLU A 244 -0.24 21.56 3.42
N VAL A 245 -1.47 21.65 2.87
CA VAL A 245 -1.88 20.72 1.79
C VAL A 245 -1.14 21.05 0.49
N ILE A 246 -0.96 22.35 0.20
CA ILE A 246 -0.21 22.79 -0.98
C ILE A 246 1.26 22.31 -0.89
N ASP A 247 1.88 22.38 0.29
CA ASP A 247 3.23 21.86 0.52
C ASP A 247 3.31 20.34 0.31
N LEU A 248 2.24 19.59 0.64
CA LEU A 248 2.15 18.16 0.36
C LEU A 248 2.04 17.88 -1.15
N LEU A 249 1.31 18.70 -1.91
CA LEU A 249 1.28 18.58 -3.37
C LEU A 249 2.70 18.64 -3.96
N ASP A 250 3.50 19.60 -3.51
CA ASP A 250 4.90 19.74 -3.93
C ASP A 250 5.73 18.51 -3.54
N LEU A 251 5.56 18.01 -2.30
CA LEU A 251 6.27 16.82 -1.83
C LEU A 251 5.91 15.56 -2.60
N HIS A 252 4.68 15.43 -3.08
CA HIS A 252 4.22 14.30 -3.87
C HIS A 252 4.41 14.49 -5.37
N ASP A 253 5.09 15.57 -5.78
CA ASP A 253 5.30 15.94 -7.20
C ASP A 253 3.99 16.03 -7.99
N ILE A 254 2.92 16.51 -7.34
CA ILE A 254 1.64 16.79 -7.99
C ILE A 254 1.72 18.17 -8.65
N LYS A 255 1.52 18.22 -9.95
CA LYS A 255 1.58 19.48 -10.70
C LYS A 255 0.27 20.26 -10.55
N TYR A 256 0.40 21.56 -10.39
CA TYR A 256 -0.72 22.48 -10.30
C TYR A 256 -0.35 23.85 -10.90
N THR A 257 -1.35 24.67 -11.18
CA THR A 257 -1.19 26.06 -11.53
C THR A 257 -1.76 26.97 -10.45
N ARG A 258 -1.14 28.15 -10.21
CA ARG A 258 -1.67 29.15 -9.30
C ARG A 258 -2.45 30.20 -10.05
N LEU A 259 -3.63 30.57 -9.52
CA LEU A 259 -4.37 31.71 -10.04
C LEU A 259 -3.63 33.00 -9.67
N THR A 260 -3.41 33.84 -10.66
CA THR A 260 -2.77 35.15 -10.48
C THR A 260 -3.78 36.25 -10.13
N GLU A 261 -5.07 36.01 -10.42
CA GLU A 261 -6.19 36.90 -10.15
C GLU A 261 -7.38 36.05 -9.68
N PRO A 262 -8.36 36.67 -8.99
CA PRO A 262 -9.59 35.98 -8.61
C PRO A 262 -10.37 35.48 -9.82
N LYS A 263 -10.98 34.30 -9.71
CA LYS A 263 -11.75 33.68 -10.79
C LYS A 263 -13.05 33.09 -10.27
N GLN A 264 -14.16 33.41 -10.94
CA GLN A 264 -15.43 32.74 -10.69
C GLN A 264 -15.38 31.34 -11.29
N VAL A 265 -15.67 30.32 -10.47
CA VAL A 265 -15.64 28.92 -10.85
C VAL A 265 -16.91 28.21 -10.40
N GLU A 266 -17.47 27.37 -11.25
CA GLU A 266 -18.57 26.47 -10.89
C GLU A 266 -17.95 25.14 -10.42
N VAL A 267 -18.20 24.77 -9.19
CA VAL A 267 -17.57 23.62 -8.53
C VAL A 267 -18.57 22.84 -7.68
N GLU A 268 -18.32 21.55 -7.54
CA GLU A 268 -18.94 20.74 -6.51
C GLU A 268 -18.15 20.92 -5.19
N THR A 269 -18.85 21.33 -4.14
CA THR A 269 -18.27 21.50 -2.80
C THR A 269 -18.76 20.43 -1.85
N TYR A 270 -17.90 20.07 -0.89
CA TYR A 270 -18.21 19.13 0.19
C TYR A 270 -18.56 19.93 1.45
N ARG A 271 -19.74 19.65 2.02
CA ARG A 271 -20.20 20.24 3.29
C ARG A 271 -20.24 19.13 4.35
N TYR A 272 -19.24 19.09 5.20
CA TYR A 272 -19.17 18.12 6.28
C TYR A 272 -20.21 18.45 7.35
N THR A 273 -21.13 17.51 7.57
CA THR A 273 -22.21 17.62 8.58
C THR A 273 -21.84 16.93 9.88
N LYS A 274 -20.89 15.99 9.83
CA LYS A 274 -20.41 15.27 10.99
C LYS A 274 -18.99 14.78 10.80
N ALA A 275 -18.19 14.84 11.86
CA ALA A 275 -16.89 14.19 11.97
C ALA A 275 -16.82 13.45 13.32
N VAL A 276 -16.46 12.17 13.27
CA VAL A 276 -16.23 11.36 14.47
C VAL A 276 -14.73 11.12 14.58
N PHE A 277 -14.16 11.49 15.71
CA PHE A 277 -12.75 11.31 16.00
C PHE A 277 -12.52 10.02 16.79
N SER A 278 -11.37 9.39 16.58
CA SER A 278 -10.92 8.27 17.40
C SER A 278 -10.77 8.71 18.85
N THR A 279 -11.03 7.78 19.78
CA THR A 279 -10.71 7.96 21.20
C THR A 279 -9.25 7.65 21.52
N ARG A 280 -8.49 7.15 20.55
CA ARG A 280 -7.07 6.79 20.70
C ARG A 280 -6.24 7.59 19.72
N GLN A 281 -5.10 8.04 20.18
CA GLN A 281 -4.07 8.63 19.35
C GLN A 281 -3.43 7.57 18.45
N SER A 282 -3.10 7.94 17.22
CA SER A 282 -2.31 7.14 16.29
C SER A 282 -1.33 8.05 15.56
N GLU A 283 -0.05 7.69 15.56
CA GLU A 283 1.02 8.43 14.89
C GLU A 283 1.04 9.93 15.24
N GLY A 284 0.89 10.25 16.52
CA GLY A 284 0.90 11.63 17.02
C GLY A 284 -0.36 12.46 16.75
N ARG A 285 -1.40 11.89 16.15
CA ARG A 285 -2.66 12.56 15.82
C ARG A 285 -3.87 11.78 16.33
N ILE A 286 -5.00 12.45 16.47
CA ILE A 286 -6.30 11.82 16.70
C ILE A 286 -7.00 11.73 15.33
N PRO A 287 -7.07 10.55 14.72
CA PRO A 287 -7.65 10.41 13.39
C PRO A 287 -9.17 10.61 13.40
N VAL A 288 -9.68 11.13 12.29
CA VAL A 288 -11.10 11.08 11.99
C VAL A 288 -11.42 9.67 11.50
N VAL A 289 -12.36 9.00 12.15
CA VAL A 289 -12.74 7.61 11.84
C VAL A 289 -14.03 7.51 11.04
N LYS A 290 -14.83 8.58 11.02
CA LYS A 290 -16.04 8.66 10.21
C LYS A 290 -16.37 10.10 9.90
N THR A 291 -16.76 10.35 8.64
CA THR A 291 -17.32 11.63 8.21
C THR A 291 -18.69 11.42 7.56
N GLU A 292 -19.56 12.41 7.69
CA GLU A 292 -20.79 12.53 6.91
C GLU A 292 -20.76 13.89 6.22
N TYR A 293 -21.11 13.94 4.95
CA TYR A 293 -21.10 15.16 4.15
C TYR A 293 -22.20 15.13 3.11
N THR A 294 -22.54 16.31 2.60
CA THR A 294 -23.37 16.52 1.41
C THR A 294 -22.54 17.23 0.36
N THR A 295 -22.88 17.03 -0.90
CA THR A 295 -22.27 17.75 -2.01
C THR A 295 -23.28 18.71 -2.61
N GLN A 296 -22.81 19.82 -3.14
CA GLN A 296 -23.62 20.78 -3.90
C GLN A 296 -22.79 21.48 -4.96
N MET A 297 -23.45 21.73 -6.11
CA MET A 297 -22.88 22.60 -7.14
C MET A 297 -23.10 24.05 -6.75
N GLU A 298 -22.05 24.84 -6.75
CA GLU A 298 -22.12 26.28 -6.47
C GLU A 298 -21.05 27.05 -7.25
N THR A 299 -21.35 28.33 -7.50
CA THR A 299 -20.37 29.25 -8.08
C THR A 299 -19.63 29.95 -6.96
N LEU A 300 -18.32 29.79 -6.91
CA LEU A 300 -17.44 30.41 -5.92
C LEU A 300 -16.43 31.32 -6.61
N GLU A 301 -16.02 32.36 -5.90
CA GLU A 301 -14.82 33.10 -6.26
C GLU A 301 -13.61 32.42 -5.65
N ALA A 302 -12.76 31.85 -6.52
CA ALA A 302 -11.44 31.34 -6.13
C ALA A 302 -10.47 32.54 -6.11
N PRO A 303 -9.94 32.94 -4.95
CA PRO A 303 -9.08 34.11 -4.85
C PRO A 303 -7.72 33.88 -5.54
N ALA A 304 -6.99 34.96 -5.84
CA ALA A 304 -5.61 34.87 -6.29
C ALA A 304 -4.77 34.06 -5.29
N GLY A 305 -3.86 33.23 -5.81
CA GLY A 305 -3.07 32.29 -5.00
C GLY A 305 -3.71 30.90 -4.83
N SER A 306 -5.00 30.72 -5.17
CA SER A 306 -5.62 29.39 -5.24
C SER A 306 -4.87 28.51 -6.23
N VAL A 307 -4.78 27.20 -5.94
CA VAL A 307 -4.13 26.24 -6.84
C VAL A 307 -5.17 25.39 -7.56
N VAL A 308 -4.90 25.15 -8.83
CA VAL A 308 -5.72 24.34 -9.74
C VAL A 308 -4.93 23.11 -10.11
N ILE A 309 -5.44 21.95 -9.72
CA ILE A 309 -4.79 20.64 -9.91
C ILE A 309 -5.52 19.93 -11.04
N ASP A 310 -4.89 19.84 -12.21
CA ASP A 310 -5.38 19.01 -13.31
C ASP A 310 -5.15 17.52 -12.97
N MET A 311 -6.22 16.75 -12.99
CA MET A 311 -6.15 15.32 -12.67
C MET A 311 -5.59 14.46 -13.83
N ASN A 312 -5.37 15.03 -15.01
CA ASN A 312 -4.72 14.38 -16.15
C ASN A 312 -3.20 14.35 -15.99
N GLN A 313 -2.72 13.75 -14.93
CA GLN A 313 -1.30 13.61 -14.63
C GLN A 313 -1.03 12.28 -13.92
N PRO A 314 0.19 11.70 -14.02
CA PRO A 314 0.52 10.41 -13.42
C PRO A 314 0.24 10.35 -11.90
N ASN A 315 0.44 11.46 -11.19
CA ASN A 315 0.28 11.57 -9.74
C ASN A 315 -1.11 12.10 -9.31
N GLY A 316 -2.02 12.34 -10.25
CA GLY A 316 -3.35 12.91 -9.95
C GLY A 316 -4.12 12.15 -8.88
N ARG A 317 -3.97 10.81 -8.85
CA ARG A 317 -4.63 9.97 -7.84
C ARG A 317 -4.25 10.26 -6.40
N LEU A 318 -3.04 10.79 -6.16
CA LEU A 318 -2.60 11.19 -4.81
C LEU A 318 -3.25 12.49 -4.33
N ALA A 319 -3.87 13.27 -5.23
CA ALA A 319 -4.59 14.49 -4.87
C ALA A 319 -6.05 14.20 -4.44
N ALA A 320 -6.53 13.00 -4.66
CA ALA A 320 -7.89 12.56 -4.32
C ALA A 320 -7.91 11.77 -3.00
#